data_134f5af82806ccc5e154106c416613b6
#
_entry.id   134f5af82806ccc5e154106c416613b6
#
_cell.length_a   1.000
_cell.length_b   1.000
_cell.length_c   1.000
_cell.angle_alpha   90.00
_cell.angle_beta   90.00
_cell.angle_gamma   90.00
#
_symmetry.space_group_name_H-M   'P 1'
#
loop_
_entity.id
_entity.type
_entity.pdbx_description
1 polymer ?
#
loop_
_entity_poly.entity_id
_entity_poly.type
_entity_poly.pdbx_seq_one_letter_code
_entity_poly.pdbx_strand_id
1 'polypeptide(L)'
;VRDLWTTPRGDLLVVATDRISAYDWILPTPIPDKGAILTALSQWWFERLMNVVPNHVRSLDVPDTVRGRAMVCERLSMFPVECVARGYLTGSGLAEYNEHGTVCGIPLPDELVDGSKLPYPIFTPATKAAFGEHDENVDFHTVADTVGLAAAEVLRDLTIEVYRTAEEIAAKRGVILADTKFEFGARNDGTIVLADEVLTPDSSRYWPAELWNPGTQQPSFDKQFVRDWLTSPAADWDRNGTVPPPPLPDEVVEQTRAKYIEAYERLTGRTWA
;
A
#
# COMPACT_ATOMS: atom_id res chain seq x y z
N VAL A 1 5.17 2.07 9.18
CA VAL A 1 6.63 2.31 9.38
C VAL A 1 7.29 1.01 9.84
N ARG A 2 8.40 0.62 9.20
CA ARG A 2 9.15 -0.60 9.50
C ARG A 2 10.57 -0.29 9.90
N ASP A 3 11.14 -1.13 10.75
CA ASP A 3 12.56 -1.12 11.09
C ASP A 3 13.24 -2.29 10.38
N LEU A 4 14.41 -2.04 9.80
CA LEU A 4 15.18 -3.01 9.03
C LEU A 4 16.50 -3.31 9.72
N TRP A 5 16.77 -4.60 9.89
CA TRP A 5 18.02 -5.09 10.50
C TRP A 5 18.66 -6.13 9.59
N THR A 6 19.97 -6.13 9.51
CA THR A 6 20.68 -7.20 8.78
C THR A 6 20.96 -8.37 9.73
N THR A 7 20.54 -9.57 9.34
CA THR A 7 20.84 -10.79 10.09
C THR A 7 22.31 -11.22 9.90
N PRO A 8 22.86 -12.07 10.77
CA PRO A 8 24.22 -12.59 10.58
C PRO A 8 24.44 -13.35 9.26
N ARG A 9 23.36 -13.82 8.64
CA ARG A 9 23.39 -14.52 7.33
C ARG A 9 23.29 -13.58 6.13
N GLY A 10 23.14 -12.27 6.36
CA GLY A 10 22.98 -11.27 5.32
C GLY A 10 21.53 -11.02 4.85
N ASP A 11 20.56 -11.78 5.37
CA ASP A 11 19.14 -11.52 5.13
C ASP A 11 18.66 -10.25 5.89
N LEU A 12 17.47 -9.78 5.58
CA LEU A 12 16.83 -8.67 6.28
C LEU A 12 15.82 -9.20 7.31
N LEU A 13 15.91 -8.72 8.55
CA LEU A 13 14.81 -8.80 9.51
C LEU A 13 13.97 -7.54 9.35
N VAL A 14 12.77 -7.69 8.82
CA VAL A 14 11.80 -6.62 8.59
C VAL A 14 10.80 -6.63 9.73
N VAL A 15 10.78 -5.56 10.53
CA VAL A 15 9.91 -5.44 11.71
C VAL A 15 8.88 -4.36 11.47
N ALA A 16 7.62 -4.74 11.34
CA ALA A 16 6.51 -3.79 11.27
C ALA A 16 6.23 -3.21 12.66
N THR A 17 6.14 -1.88 12.73
CA THR A 17 5.91 -1.17 13.99
C THR A 17 4.49 -0.62 14.06
N ASP A 18 4.05 -0.26 15.26
CA ASP A 18 2.76 0.38 15.50
C ASP A 18 2.76 1.87 15.12
N ARG A 19 3.93 2.41 14.72
CA ARG A 19 4.02 3.79 14.20
C ARG A 19 3.21 3.91 12.91
N ILE A 20 2.48 5.01 12.78
CA ILE A 20 1.74 5.36 11.57
C ILE A 20 2.31 6.63 10.96
N SER A 21 2.32 6.71 9.64
CA SER A 21 2.72 7.91 8.90
C SER A 21 1.55 8.42 8.06
N ALA A 22 1.42 9.74 7.98
CA ALA A 22 0.51 10.43 7.07
C ALA A 22 1.13 11.75 6.64
N TYR A 23 0.95 12.14 5.37
CA TYR A 23 1.52 13.38 4.81
C TYR A 23 3.03 13.50 5.08
N ASP A 24 3.79 12.41 4.85
CA ASP A 24 5.25 12.27 5.02
C ASP A 24 5.77 12.46 6.46
N TRP A 25 4.87 12.60 7.41
CA TRP A 25 5.20 12.65 8.82
C TRP A 25 4.94 11.32 9.52
N ILE A 26 5.89 10.87 10.35
CA ILE A 26 5.62 9.82 11.34
C ILE A 26 4.92 10.48 12.51
N LEU A 27 3.70 10.04 12.79
CA LEU A 27 2.89 10.59 13.88
C LEU A 27 3.47 10.18 15.26
N PRO A 28 3.36 11.06 16.26
CA PRO A 28 3.86 10.75 17.59
C PRO A 28 3.06 9.65 18.30
N THR A 29 1.80 9.43 17.90
CA THR A 29 0.92 8.44 18.53
C THR A 29 0.90 7.15 17.69
N PRO A 30 1.30 5.99 18.28
CA PRO A 30 1.20 4.70 17.61
C PRO A 30 -0.25 4.18 17.56
N ILE A 31 -0.52 3.27 16.64
CA ILE A 31 -1.78 2.51 16.58
C ILE A 31 -1.50 1.10 17.12
N PRO A 32 -2.06 0.70 18.26
CA PRO A 32 -1.84 -0.63 18.84
C PRO A 32 -2.15 -1.76 17.86
N ASP A 33 -1.34 -2.82 17.88
CA ASP A 33 -1.43 -4.01 17.02
C ASP A 33 -1.19 -3.79 15.53
N LYS A 34 -1.07 -2.54 15.07
CA LYS A 34 -0.90 -2.22 13.65
C LYS A 34 0.19 -3.04 12.99
N GLY A 35 1.37 -3.12 13.60
CA GLY A 35 2.51 -3.87 13.05
C GLY A 35 2.21 -5.35 12.90
N ALA A 36 1.53 -5.96 13.87
CA ALA A 36 1.15 -7.37 13.84
C ALA A 36 0.06 -7.64 12.78
N ILE A 37 -0.95 -6.77 12.69
CA ILE A 37 -2.02 -6.89 11.69
C ILE A 37 -1.45 -6.81 10.27
N LEU A 38 -0.59 -5.82 9.98
CA LEU A 38 0.02 -5.65 8.67
C LEU A 38 0.90 -6.85 8.28
N THR A 39 1.68 -7.38 9.24
CA THR A 39 2.50 -8.56 9.02
C THR A 39 1.65 -9.80 8.73
N ALA A 40 0.58 -10.02 9.51
CA ALA A 40 -0.32 -11.15 9.31
C ALA A 40 -1.05 -11.07 7.95
N LEU A 41 -1.47 -9.86 7.53
CA LEU A 41 -2.06 -9.65 6.20
C LEU A 41 -1.05 -9.89 5.08
N SER A 42 0.16 -9.35 5.18
CA SER A 42 1.20 -9.58 4.16
C SER A 42 1.52 -11.06 4.00
N GLN A 43 1.65 -11.80 5.10
CA GLN A 43 1.87 -13.25 5.08
C GLN A 43 0.71 -13.97 4.38
N TRP A 44 -0.52 -13.63 4.76
CA TRP A 44 -1.72 -14.22 4.17
C TRP A 44 -1.81 -13.98 2.65
N TRP A 45 -1.42 -12.80 2.18
CA TRP A 45 -1.38 -12.46 0.76
C TRP A 45 -0.22 -13.13 0.03
N PHE A 46 0.98 -13.15 0.59
CA PHE A 46 2.13 -13.84 -0.01
C PHE A 46 1.86 -15.33 -0.28
N GLU A 47 1.16 -16.01 0.64
CA GLU A 47 0.73 -17.40 0.43
C GLU A 47 -0.19 -17.56 -0.79
N ARG A 48 -1.06 -16.58 -1.06
CA ARG A 48 -2.05 -16.63 -2.15
C ARG A 48 -1.49 -16.21 -3.49
N LEU A 49 -0.48 -15.40 -3.47
CA LEU A 49 0.18 -14.87 -4.66
C LEU A 49 1.38 -15.70 -5.11
N MET A 50 1.74 -16.77 -4.39
CA MET A 50 2.94 -17.57 -4.67
C MET A 50 2.97 -18.21 -6.07
N ASN A 51 1.81 -18.41 -6.70
CA ASN A 51 1.71 -18.92 -8.07
C ASN A 51 1.74 -17.81 -9.13
N VAL A 52 1.66 -16.55 -8.73
CA VAL A 52 1.71 -15.37 -9.60
C VAL A 52 3.13 -14.81 -9.64
N VAL A 53 3.71 -14.59 -8.46
CA VAL A 53 5.04 -14.00 -8.31
C VAL A 53 5.73 -14.54 -7.06
N PRO A 54 7.04 -14.86 -7.12
CA PRO A 54 7.78 -15.20 -5.91
C PRO A 54 7.85 -13.99 -4.98
N ASN A 55 7.92 -14.24 -3.67
CA ASN A 55 8.09 -13.19 -2.67
C ASN A 55 9.40 -13.34 -1.90
N HIS A 56 9.77 -12.29 -1.17
CA HIS A 56 11.04 -12.17 -0.49
C HIS A 56 11.10 -12.88 0.89
N VAL A 57 10.00 -13.43 1.39
CA VAL A 57 9.96 -14.04 2.72
C VAL A 57 10.75 -15.36 2.73
N ARG A 58 11.73 -15.45 3.63
CA ARG A 58 12.57 -16.64 3.86
C ARG A 58 12.08 -17.44 5.04
N SER A 59 11.70 -16.76 6.13
CA SER A 59 11.34 -17.41 7.40
C SER A 59 10.47 -16.48 8.26
N LEU A 60 9.63 -17.11 9.07
CA LEU A 60 8.88 -16.49 10.15
C LEU A 60 9.49 -16.81 11.53
N ASP A 61 10.61 -17.54 11.55
CA ASP A 61 11.37 -17.78 12.77
C ASP A 61 12.21 -16.54 13.09
N VAL A 62 11.68 -15.74 13.99
CA VAL A 62 12.20 -14.43 14.40
C VAL A 62 12.35 -14.39 15.92
N PRO A 63 13.17 -13.50 16.49
CA PRO A 63 13.27 -13.32 17.94
C PRO A 63 11.89 -13.10 18.60
N ASP A 64 11.71 -13.66 19.79
CA ASP A 64 10.44 -13.59 20.55
C ASP A 64 9.94 -12.15 20.76
N THR A 65 10.86 -11.20 20.93
CA THR A 65 10.55 -9.77 21.13
C THR A 65 9.82 -9.11 19.95
N VAL A 66 9.92 -9.70 18.77
CA VAL A 66 9.28 -9.19 17.52
C VAL A 66 8.38 -10.22 16.85
N ARG A 67 8.09 -11.33 17.55
CA ARG A 67 7.21 -12.39 17.06
C ARG A 67 5.83 -11.82 16.70
N GLY A 68 5.28 -12.26 15.56
CA GLY A 68 3.98 -11.81 15.05
C GLY A 68 4.00 -10.49 14.27
N ARG A 69 5.11 -9.72 14.34
CA ARG A 69 5.25 -8.44 13.62
C ARG A 69 6.52 -8.35 12.78
N ALA A 70 7.22 -9.45 12.57
CA ALA A 70 8.47 -9.48 11.82
C ALA A 70 8.55 -10.66 10.87
N MET A 71 9.36 -10.51 9.83
CA MET A 71 9.69 -11.52 8.84
C MET A 71 11.18 -11.47 8.55
N VAL A 72 11.82 -12.62 8.36
CA VAL A 72 13.15 -12.71 7.75
C VAL A 72 12.96 -12.76 6.24
N CYS A 73 13.54 -11.80 5.54
CA CYS A 73 13.37 -11.62 4.11
C CYS A 73 14.73 -11.69 3.39
N GLU A 74 14.74 -12.22 2.18
CA GLU A 74 15.95 -12.15 1.35
C GLU A 74 16.27 -10.70 0.97
N ARG A 75 17.56 -10.42 0.83
CA ARG A 75 18.03 -9.13 0.37
C ARG A 75 18.00 -9.10 -1.15
N LEU A 76 17.30 -8.12 -1.71
CA LEU A 76 17.12 -7.94 -3.14
C LEU A 76 17.78 -6.64 -3.61
N SER A 77 18.08 -6.58 -4.90
CA SER A 77 18.33 -5.32 -5.58
C SER A 77 16.99 -4.67 -5.90
N MET A 78 16.55 -3.74 -5.06
CA MET A 78 15.25 -3.10 -5.18
C MET A 78 15.18 -2.20 -6.41
N PHE A 79 14.06 -2.25 -7.14
CA PHE A 79 13.78 -1.28 -8.18
C PHE A 79 13.40 0.07 -7.55
N PRO A 80 13.93 1.20 -8.05
CA PRO A 80 13.64 2.53 -7.51
C PRO A 80 12.32 3.09 -8.06
N VAL A 81 11.29 2.25 -8.10
CA VAL A 81 9.96 2.56 -8.65
C VAL A 81 8.91 1.99 -7.71
N GLU A 82 7.90 2.78 -7.40
CA GLU A 82 6.69 2.32 -6.76
C GLU A 82 5.68 1.86 -7.82
N CYS A 83 5.36 0.58 -7.79
CA CYS A 83 4.47 -0.04 -8.77
C CYS A 83 3.03 0.02 -8.28
N VAL A 84 2.24 0.96 -8.81
CA VAL A 84 0.85 1.17 -8.39
C VAL A 84 -0.10 0.63 -9.44
N ALA A 85 -1.08 -0.18 -9.01
CA ALA A 85 -2.23 -0.57 -9.82
C ALA A 85 -3.49 0.13 -9.32
N ARG A 86 -4.34 0.61 -10.23
CA ARG A 86 -5.63 1.22 -9.92
C ARG A 86 -6.75 0.55 -10.71
N GLY A 87 -7.75 0.03 -10.02
CA GLY A 87 -9.00 -0.42 -10.62
C GLY A 87 -10.13 0.58 -10.44
N TYR A 88 -9.92 1.57 -9.57
CA TYR A 88 -10.86 2.66 -9.30
C TYR A 88 -10.10 4.00 -9.27
N LEU A 89 -10.80 5.05 -9.66
CA LEU A 89 -10.24 6.40 -9.71
C LEU A 89 -10.44 7.11 -8.35
N THR A 90 -9.35 7.44 -7.68
CA THR A 90 -9.36 8.17 -6.40
C THR A 90 -7.97 8.73 -6.07
N GLY A 91 -7.87 9.57 -5.04
CA GLY A 91 -6.61 10.10 -4.53
C GLY A 91 -5.80 10.86 -5.58
N SER A 92 -4.48 10.59 -5.67
CA SER A 92 -3.60 11.28 -6.64
C SER A 92 -3.98 11.01 -8.09
N GLY A 93 -4.52 9.82 -8.40
CA GLY A 93 -5.00 9.52 -9.75
C GLY A 93 -6.22 10.36 -10.15
N LEU A 94 -7.15 10.59 -9.21
CA LEU A 94 -8.29 11.49 -9.45
C LEU A 94 -7.83 12.94 -9.62
N ALA A 95 -6.87 13.39 -8.82
CA ALA A 95 -6.33 14.74 -8.93
C ALA A 95 -5.71 14.99 -10.32
N GLU A 96 -4.86 14.06 -10.79
CA GLU A 96 -4.24 14.12 -12.11
C GLU A 96 -5.28 14.04 -13.24
N TYR A 97 -6.27 13.14 -13.12
CA TYR A 97 -7.36 13.03 -14.10
C TYR A 97 -8.18 14.32 -14.22
N ASN A 98 -8.50 14.96 -13.10
CA ASN A 98 -9.25 16.21 -13.10
C ASN A 98 -8.49 17.37 -13.78
N GLU A 99 -7.17 17.32 -13.79
CA GLU A 99 -6.31 18.33 -14.41
C GLU A 99 -6.05 18.05 -15.89
N HIS A 100 -5.84 16.77 -16.25
CA HIS A 100 -5.31 16.40 -17.56
C HIS A 100 -6.19 15.43 -18.37
N GLY A 101 -7.23 14.83 -17.79
CA GLY A 101 -8.03 13.76 -18.42
C GLY A 101 -7.28 12.43 -18.54
N THR A 102 -6.06 12.35 -17.97
CA THR A 102 -5.18 11.18 -18.01
C THR A 102 -4.66 10.85 -16.61
N VAL A 103 -4.14 9.62 -16.42
CA VAL A 103 -3.35 9.25 -15.25
C VAL A 103 -2.08 8.57 -15.74
N CYS A 104 -0.91 9.08 -15.36
CA CYS A 104 0.40 8.62 -15.85
C CYS A 104 0.47 8.54 -17.40
N GLY A 105 -0.14 9.52 -18.08
CA GLY A 105 -0.23 9.56 -19.54
C GLY A 105 -1.27 8.59 -20.15
N ILE A 106 -1.99 7.81 -19.36
CA ILE A 106 -3.04 6.90 -19.82
C ILE A 106 -4.35 7.67 -19.94
N PRO A 107 -4.93 7.82 -21.15
CA PRO A 107 -6.21 8.49 -21.34
C PRO A 107 -7.34 7.67 -20.70
N LEU A 108 -8.21 8.33 -19.97
CA LEU A 108 -9.37 7.72 -19.33
C LEU A 108 -10.68 8.26 -19.92
N PRO A 109 -11.79 7.52 -19.80
CA PRO A 109 -13.11 8.00 -20.22
C PRO A 109 -13.47 9.32 -19.54
N ASP A 110 -14.30 10.12 -20.22
CA ASP A 110 -14.88 11.33 -19.67
C ASP A 110 -15.87 11.03 -18.51
N GLU A 111 -16.15 12.04 -17.70
CA GLU A 111 -17.17 12.02 -16.62
C GLU A 111 -16.86 11.05 -15.47
N LEU A 112 -15.63 10.61 -15.29
CA LEU A 112 -15.25 9.84 -14.10
C LEU A 112 -15.21 10.76 -12.88
N VAL A 113 -15.70 10.22 -11.76
CA VAL A 113 -15.75 10.89 -10.45
C VAL A 113 -14.99 10.08 -9.40
N ASP A 114 -14.83 10.61 -8.20
CA ASP A 114 -14.20 9.87 -7.09
C ASP A 114 -14.89 8.53 -6.85
N GLY A 115 -14.13 7.46 -6.76
CA GLY A 115 -14.65 6.10 -6.60
C GLY A 115 -15.20 5.46 -7.88
N SER A 116 -15.10 6.10 -9.05
CA SER A 116 -15.48 5.45 -10.33
C SER A 116 -14.63 4.22 -10.59
N LYS A 117 -15.28 3.11 -10.97
CA LYS A 117 -14.59 1.91 -11.42
C LYS A 117 -14.02 2.15 -12.82
N LEU A 118 -12.75 1.83 -13.02
CA LEU A 118 -12.10 1.92 -14.33
C LEU A 118 -12.53 0.74 -15.23
N PRO A 119 -12.55 0.91 -16.56
CA PRO A 119 -12.87 -0.17 -17.51
C PRO A 119 -11.95 -1.38 -17.36
N TYR A 120 -10.70 -1.15 -17.00
CA TYR A 120 -9.67 -2.14 -16.70
C TYR A 120 -8.67 -1.55 -15.70
N PRO A 121 -8.00 -2.40 -14.90
CA PRO A 121 -6.94 -1.91 -14.02
C PRO A 121 -5.78 -1.31 -14.83
N ILE A 122 -5.27 -0.17 -14.37
CA ILE A 122 -4.17 0.54 -15.00
C ILE A 122 -2.92 0.53 -14.12
N PHE A 123 -1.74 0.52 -14.75
CA PHE A 123 -0.45 0.68 -14.11
C PHE A 123 -0.09 2.15 -14.05
N THR A 124 0.00 2.71 -12.85
CA THR A 124 0.24 4.12 -12.60
C THR A 124 1.42 4.28 -11.63
N PRO A 125 2.65 4.03 -12.12
CA PRO A 125 3.83 4.03 -11.27
C PRO A 125 4.14 5.41 -10.69
N ALA A 126 4.90 5.43 -9.60
CA ALA A 126 5.47 6.65 -9.05
C ALA A 126 6.97 6.51 -8.84
N THR A 127 7.67 7.63 -8.82
CA THR A 127 9.07 7.66 -8.39
C THR A 127 9.14 7.27 -6.91
N LYS A 128 10.23 6.62 -6.52
CA LYS A 128 10.55 6.42 -5.11
C LYS A 128 11.36 7.63 -4.66
N ALA A 129 10.67 8.62 -4.10
CA ALA A 129 11.28 9.86 -3.66
C ALA A 129 12.30 9.65 -2.54
N ALA A 130 13.27 10.55 -2.42
CA ALA A 130 14.17 10.57 -1.27
C ALA A 130 13.39 10.91 0.01
N PHE A 131 13.95 10.54 1.16
CA PHE A 131 13.30 10.82 2.44
C PHE A 131 12.99 12.31 2.62
N GLY A 132 11.72 12.64 2.77
CA GLY A 132 11.21 14.03 2.90
C GLY A 132 10.74 14.67 1.60
N GLU A 133 10.75 13.93 0.49
CA GLU A 133 10.16 14.32 -0.78
C GLU A 133 8.89 13.49 -1.05
N HIS A 134 8.02 13.97 -1.94
CA HIS A 134 6.80 13.25 -2.32
C HIS A 134 7.04 12.32 -3.51
N ASP A 135 6.42 11.14 -3.48
CA ASP A 135 6.34 10.27 -4.64
C ASP A 135 5.49 10.93 -5.72
N GLU A 136 6.04 11.09 -6.91
CA GLU A 136 5.35 11.70 -8.04
C GLU A 136 4.90 10.62 -9.03
N ASN A 137 3.65 10.69 -9.47
CA ASN A 137 3.18 9.86 -10.57
C ASN A 137 4.03 10.10 -11.81
N VAL A 138 4.47 9.03 -12.45
CA VAL A 138 5.27 9.08 -13.68
C VAL A 138 4.67 8.17 -14.74
N ASP A 139 4.95 8.45 -16.00
CA ASP A 139 4.52 7.58 -17.09
C ASP A 139 5.40 6.32 -17.22
N PHE A 140 4.94 5.39 -18.05
CA PHE A 140 5.67 4.14 -18.30
C PHE A 140 7.04 4.36 -18.95
N HIS A 141 7.21 5.42 -19.77
CA HIS A 141 8.50 5.74 -20.40
C HIS A 141 9.54 6.12 -19.35
N THR A 142 9.17 6.92 -18.37
CA THR A 142 10.04 7.30 -17.26
C THR A 142 10.50 6.07 -16.47
N VAL A 143 9.62 5.10 -16.25
CA VAL A 143 10.00 3.82 -15.63
C VAL A 143 10.99 3.05 -16.53
N ALA A 144 10.69 2.95 -17.83
CA ALA A 144 11.57 2.25 -18.78
C ALA A 144 12.95 2.89 -18.88
N ASP A 145 13.05 4.21 -18.83
CA ASP A 145 14.34 4.93 -18.80
C ASP A 145 15.11 4.66 -17.50
N THR A 146 14.39 4.46 -16.38
CA THR A 146 15.00 4.24 -15.07
C THR A 146 15.50 2.82 -14.87
N VAL A 147 14.72 1.80 -15.25
CA VAL A 147 15.02 0.38 -14.96
C VAL A 147 15.29 -0.46 -16.20
N GLY A 148 15.18 0.12 -17.39
CA GLY A 148 15.26 -0.57 -18.66
C GLY A 148 13.90 -1.10 -19.12
N LEU A 149 13.64 -1.08 -20.44
CA LEU A 149 12.33 -1.43 -21.03
C LEU A 149 11.87 -2.83 -20.62
N ALA A 150 12.74 -3.84 -20.72
CA ALA A 150 12.37 -5.22 -20.39
C ALA A 150 11.94 -5.39 -18.92
N ALA A 151 12.62 -4.74 -17.97
CA ALA A 151 12.23 -4.77 -16.58
C ALA A 151 10.93 -4.00 -16.35
N ALA A 152 10.77 -2.83 -16.97
CA ALA A 152 9.55 -2.02 -16.87
C ALA A 152 8.30 -2.78 -17.34
N GLU A 153 8.39 -3.51 -18.46
CA GLU A 153 7.30 -4.35 -18.96
C GLU A 153 6.93 -5.45 -17.97
N VAL A 154 7.93 -6.16 -17.41
CA VAL A 154 7.66 -7.21 -16.40
C VAL A 154 7.06 -6.62 -15.12
N LEU A 155 7.56 -5.48 -14.64
CA LEU A 155 7.01 -4.80 -13.47
C LEU A 155 5.54 -4.40 -13.68
N ARG A 156 5.22 -3.82 -14.84
CA ARG A 156 3.84 -3.47 -15.21
C ARG A 156 2.94 -4.71 -15.22
N ASP A 157 3.35 -5.75 -15.93
CA ASP A 157 2.54 -6.94 -16.14
C ASP A 157 2.31 -7.70 -14.83
N LEU A 158 3.36 -7.87 -14.00
CA LEU A 158 3.24 -8.44 -12.65
C LEU A 158 2.34 -7.60 -11.73
N THR A 159 2.47 -6.27 -11.79
CA THR A 159 1.63 -5.36 -10.98
C THR A 159 0.16 -5.56 -11.30
N ILE A 160 -0.20 -5.60 -12.57
CA ILE A 160 -1.59 -5.80 -13.02
C ILE A 160 -2.09 -7.22 -12.69
N GLU A 161 -1.26 -8.24 -12.85
CA GLU A 161 -1.65 -9.63 -12.56
C GLU A 161 -1.87 -9.86 -11.05
N VAL A 162 -0.96 -9.35 -10.21
CA VAL A 162 -1.12 -9.40 -8.75
C VAL A 162 -2.37 -8.63 -8.32
N TYR A 163 -2.60 -7.43 -8.88
CA TYR A 163 -3.79 -6.65 -8.59
C TYR A 163 -5.07 -7.40 -8.94
N ARG A 164 -5.19 -7.96 -10.16
CA ARG A 164 -6.38 -8.70 -10.59
C ARG A 164 -6.66 -9.90 -9.70
N THR A 165 -5.62 -10.67 -9.38
CA THR A 165 -5.73 -11.82 -8.46
C THR A 165 -6.25 -11.38 -7.09
N ALA A 166 -5.71 -10.28 -6.57
CA ALA A 166 -6.14 -9.74 -5.28
C ALA A 166 -7.54 -9.14 -5.31
N GLU A 167 -7.92 -8.41 -6.38
CA GLU A 167 -9.26 -7.87 -6.59
C GLU A 167 -10.31 -8.98 -6.57
N GLU A 168 -10.08 -10.09 -7.28
CA GLU A 168 -11.00 -11.23 -7.31
C GLU A 168 -11.17 -11.88 -5.92
N ILE A 169 -10.09 -12.01 -5.15
CA ILE A 169 -10.12 -12.57 -3.80
C ILE A 169 -10.87 -11.63 -2.86
N ALA A 170 -10.57 -10.33 -2.89
CA ALA A 170 -11.22 -9.32 -2.05
C ALA A 170 -12.71 -9.19 -2.37
N ALA A 171 -13.09 -9.20 -3.65
CA ALA A 171 -14.48 -9.11 -4.09
C ALA A 171 -15.34 -10.25 -3.54
N LYS A 172 -14.81 -11.48 -3.48
CA LYS A 172 -15.50 -12.64 -2.86
C LYS A 172 -15.75 -12.48 -1.36
N ARG A 173 -15.09 -11.50 -0.74
CA ARG A 173 -15.20 -11.13 0.67
C ARG A 173 -15.98 -9.82 0.91
N GLY A 174 -16.63 -9.30 -0.14
CA GLY A 174 -17.38 -8.04 -0.06
C GLY A 174 -16.49 -6.81 0.11
N VAL A 175 -15.21 -6.90 -0.34
CA VAL A 175 -14.23 -5.82 -0.24
C VAL A 175 -13.79 -5.40 -1.63
N ILE A 176 -13.84 -4.11 -1.91
CA ILE A 176 -13.25 -3.50 -3.09
C ILE A 176 -11.79 -3.16 -2.80
N LEU A 177 -10.89 -3.61 -3.65
CA LEU A 177 -9.51 -3.14 -3.72
C LEU A 177 -9.46 -2.01 -4.76
N ALA A 178 -9.42 -0.76 -4.31
CA ALA A 178 -9.46 0.38 -5.22
C ALA A 178 -8.13 0.61 -5.93
N ASP A 179 -7.06 0.66 -5.17
CA ASP A 179 -5.69 0.72 -5.66
C ASP A 179 -4.74 0.07 -4.66
N THR A 180 -3.54 -0.21 -5.12
CA THR A 180 -2.48 -0.75 -4.28
C THR A 180 -1.12 -0.42 -4.84
N LYS A 181 -0.15 -0.32 -3.94
CA LYS A 181 1.25 -0.07 -4.22
C LYS A 181 2.08 -1.31 -3.91
N PHE A 182 2.93 -1.71 -4.84
CA PHE A 182 3.88 -2.80 -4.69
C PHE A 182 5.31 -2.31 -4.83
N GLU A 183 6.20 -2.98 -4.12
CA GLU A 183 7.64 -2.87 -4.33
C GLU A 183 8.20 -4.19 -4.84
N PHE A 184 9.07 -4.13 -5.83
CA PHE A 184 9.76 -5.28 -6.40
C PHE A 184 11.26 -5.12 -6.30
N GLY A 185 11.94 -6.26 -6.24
CA GLY A 185 13.39 -6.33 -6.33
C GLY A 185 13.82 -7.49 -7.21
N ALA A 186 15.07 -7.50 -7.63
CA ALA A 186 15.66 -8.57 -8.42
C ALA A 186 16.64 -9.38 -7.58
N ARG A 187 16.63 -10.70 -7.78
CA ARG A 187 17.68 -11.62 -7.38
C ARG A 187 18.91 -11.47 -8.31
N ASN A 188 20.02 -12.04 -7.91
CA ASN A 188 21.26 -12.04 -8.74
C ASN A 188 21.10 -12.76 -10.09
N ASP A 189 20.14 -13.68 -10.21
CA ASP A 189 19.82 -14.39 -11.44
C ASP A 189 18.81 -13.62 -12.34
N GLY A 190 18.39 -12.43 -11.94
CA GLY A 190 17.44 -11.59 -12.65
C GLY A 190 15.97 -11.88 -12.32
N THR A 191 15.66 -12.86 -11.46
CA THR A 191 14.28 -13.14 -11.04
C THR A 191 13.70 -11.95 -10.31
N ILE A 192 12.56 -11.42 -10.78
CA ILE A 192 11.83 -10.35 -10.12
C ILE A 192 10.97 -10.95 -9.00
N VAL A 193 11.02 -10.32 -7.84
CA VAL A 193 10.43 -10.80 -6.58
C VAL A 193 9.61 -9.69 -5.95
N LEU A 194 8.40 -10.01 -5.49
CA LEU A 194 7.54 -9.12 -4.73
C LEU A 194 8.10 -8.96 -3.32
N ALA A 195 8.29 -7.73 -2.91
CA ALA A 195 8.97 -7.36 -1.67
C ALA A 195 8.13 -6.44 -0.79
N ASP A 196 8.67 -6.08 0.36
CA ASP A 196 8.09 -5.20 1.38
C ASP A 196 6.78 -5.75 1.96
N GLU A 197 5.79 -4.91 2.20
CA GLU A 197 4.42 -5.33 2.54
C GLU A 197 3.57 -5.45 1.29
N VAL A 198 2.56 -6.30 1.33
CA VAL A 198 1.67 -6.49 0.20
C VAL A 198 0.22 -6.42 0.61
N LEU A 199 -0.56 -5.59 -0.10
CA LEU A 199 -2.02 -5.57 0.02
C LEU A 199 -2.51 -5.37 1.47
N THR A 200 -1.80 -4.52 2.21
CA THR A 200 -2.19 -4.10 3.56
C THR A 200 -2.97 -2.78 3.50
N PRO A 201 -3.69 -2.41 4.56
CA PRO A 201 -4.31 -1.09 4.66
C PRO A 201 -3.32 0.09 4.59
N ASP A 202 -2.02 -0.14 4.72
CA ASP A 202 -0.99 0.89 4.55
C ASP A 202 -0.58 1.08 3.08
N SER A 203 -0.59 0.01 2.29
CA SER A 203 -0.21 0.02 0.87
C SER A 203 -1.40 0.04 -0.09
N SER A 204 -2.63 -0.13 0.41
CA SER A 204 -3.83 -0.34 -0.42
C SER A 204 -5.02 0.41 0.12
N ARG A 205 -5.92 0.85 -0.79
CA ARG A 205 -7.25 1.34 -0.42
C ARG A 205 -8.26 0.22 -0.54
N TYR A 206 -8.88 -0.10 0.59
CA TYR A 206 -9.94 -1.09 0.69
C TYR A 206 -11.24 -0.43 1.09
N TRP A 207 -12.33 -0.71 0.37
CA TRP A 207 -13.66 -0.20 0.66
C TRP A 207 -14.65 -1.34 0.89
N PRO A 208 -15.62 -1.18 1.80
CA PRO A 208 -16.76 -2.09 1.90
C PRO A 208 -17.62 -1.98 0.65
N ALA A 209 -17.78 -3.09 -0.08
CA ALA A 209 -18.48 -3.10 -1.36
C ALA A 209 -19.96 -2.67 -1.23
N GLU A 210 -20.56 -2.98 -0.10
CA GLU A 210 -21.96 -2.62 0.23
C GLU A 210 -22.18 -1.11 0.44
N LEU A 211 -21.11 -0.35 0.70
CA LEU A 211 -21.18 1.10 0.93
C LEU A 211 -20.58 1.91 -0.23
N TRP A 212 -20.09 1.24 -1.27
CA TRP A 212 -19.48 1.91 -2.42
C TRP A 212 -20.50 2.77 -3.17
N ASN A 213 -20.18 4.04 -3.33
CA ASN A 213 -21.03 5.03 -4.00
C ASN A 213 -20.17 6.07 -4.74
N PRO A 214 -19.96 5.91 -6.07
CA PRO A 214 -19.16 6.86 -6.85
C PRO A 214 -19.67 8.30 -6.74
N GLY A 215 -18.76 9.26 -6.75
CA GLY A 215 -19.05 10.68 -6.59
C GLY A 215 -19.11 11.15 -5.12
N THR A 216 -18.90 10.25 -4.18
CA THR A 216 -18.82 10.58 -2.75
C THR A 216 -17.51 10.07 -2.17
N GLN A 217 -17.10 10.62 -1.02
CA GLN A 217 -15.97 10.06 -0.27
C GLN A 217 -16.30 8.63 0.17
N GLN A 218 -15.41 7.68 -0.18
CA GLN A 218 -15.63 6.27 0.11
C GLN A 218 -15.25 5.93 1.56
N PRO A 219 -16.12 5.22 2.30
CA PRO A 219 -15.70 4.59 3.55
C PRO A 219 -14.53 3.65 3.32
N SER A 220 -13.50 3.72 4.16
CA SER A 220 -12.26 2.99 3.94
C SER A 220 -11.81 2.23 5.17
N PHE A 221 -11.06 1.13 4.95
CA PHE A 221 -10.39 0.36 6.01
C PHE A 221 -8.92 0.78 6.21
N ASP A 222 -8.50 1.87 5.58
CA ASP A 222 -7.11 2.34 5.59
C ASP A 222 -6.89 3.57 6.50
N LYS A 223 -5.79 4.28 6.26
CA LYS A 223 -5.40 5.50 6.99
C LYS A 223 -6.30 6.71 6.73
N GLN A 224 -7.35 6.60 5.92
CA GLN A 224 -8.14 7.77 5.53
C GLN A 224 -8.77 8.43 6.75
N PHE A 225 -9.19 7.66 7.76
CA PHE A 225 -9.72 8.20 9.00
C PHE A 225 -8.72 9.11 9.74
N VAL A 226 -7.44 8.70 9.80
CA VAL A 226 -6.36 9.53 10.35
C VAL A 226 -6.13 10.78 9.51
N ARG A 227 -6.13 10.64 8.17
CA ARG A 227 -5.94 11.78 7.26
C ARG A 227 -7.08 12.79 7.38
N ASP A 228 -8.31 12.31 7.48
CA ASP A 228 -9.51 13.16 7.64
C ASP A 228 -9.45 13.94 8.95
N TRP A 229 -9.05 13.29 10.04
CA TRP A 229 -8.87 13.98 11.30
C TRP A 229 -7.76 15.02 11.24
N LEU A 230 -6.59 14.69 10.67
CA LEU A 230 -5.45 15.60 10.55
C LEU A 230 -5.77 16.85 9.72
N THR A 231 -6.69 16.75 8.76
CA THR A 231 -7.13 17.87 7.92
C THR A 231 -8.39 18.56 8.44
N SER A 232 -8.96 18.07 9.54
CA SER A 232 -10.12 18.68 10.18
C SER A 232 -9.73 19.91 11.01
N PRO A 233 -10.66 20.84 11.26
CA PRO A 233 -10.43 21.96 12.17
C PRO A 233 -10.02 21.54 13.60
N ALA A 234 -10.36 20.33 14.03
CA ALA A 234 -10.03 19.82 15.36
C ALA A 234 -8.54 19.52 15.55
N ALA A 235 -7.81 19.23 14.48
CA ALA A 235 -6.37 19.00 14.54
C ALA A 235 -5.57 20.30 14.60
N ASP A 236 -6.12 21.41 14.12
CA ASP A 236 -5.45 22.72 14.05
C ASP A 236 -4.02 22.61 13.46
N TRP A 237 -3.90 21.85 12.38
CA TRP A 237 -2.61 21.52 11.77
C TRP A 237 -2.61 21.79 10.27
N ASP A 238 -1.54 22.46 9.81
CA ASP A 238 -1.30 22.69 8.38
C ASP A 238 -0.41 21.61 7.80
N ARG A 239 -0.97 20.74 6.95
CA ARG A 239 -0.24 19.66 6.29
C ARG A 239 0.90 20.13 5.37
N ASN A 240 0.83 21.38 4.89
CA ASN A 240 1.85 21.98 4.01
C ASN A 240 2.89 22.79 4.81
N GLY A 241 2.71 22.86 6.13
CA GLY A 241 3.60 23.55 7.05
C GLY A 241 4.83 22.71 7.43
N THR A 242 5.70 23.31 8.21
CA THR A 242 6.92 22.66 8.73
C THR A 242 6.77 22.16 10.17
N VAL A 243 5.60 22.32 10.77
CA VAL A 243 5.31 21.87 12.13
C VAL A 243 4.84 20.42 12.12
N PRO A 244 5.41 19.54 12.96
CA PRO A 244 4.97 18.17 13.07
C PRO A 244 3.48 18.04 13.43
N PRO A 245 2.79 16.99 12.98
CA PRO A 245 1.39 16.77 13.32
C PRO A 245 1.20 16.56 14.82
N PRO A 246 0.04 16.97 15.38
CA PRO A 246 -0.27 16.76 16.79
C PRO A 246 -0.49 15.28 17.12
N PRO A 247 -0.44 14.88 18.41
CA PRO A 247 -0.85 13.56 18.85
C PRO A 247 -2.30 13.25 18.47
N LEU A 248 -2.56 12.00 18.07
CA LEU A 248 -3.92 11.55 17.77
C LEU A 248 -4.72 11.40 19.08
N PRO A 249 -5.99 11.84 19.11
CA PRO A 249 -6.91 11.50 20.20
C PRO A 249 -7.13 10.00 20.32
N ASP A 250 -7.42 9.52 21.53
CA ASP A 250 -7.66 8.09 21.80
C ASP A 250 -8.79 7.53 20.92
N GLU A 251 -9.85 8.29 20.69
CA GLU A 251 -10.95 7.87 19.79
C GLU A 251 -10.47 7.62 18.35
N VAL A 252 -9.58 8.47 17.82
CA VAL A 252 -9.00 8.31 16.48
C VAL A 252 -8.10 7.08 16.43
N VAL A 253 -7.33 6.83 17.49
CA VAL A 253 -6.48 5.64 17.63
C VAL A 253 -7.32 4.37 17.65
N GLU A 254 -8.35 4.31 18.49
CA GLU A 254 -9.23 3.15 18.63
C GLU A 254 -9.98 2.85 17.33
N GLN A 255 -10.56 3.86 16.69
CA GLN A 255 -11.26 3.67 15.42
C GLN A 255 -10.31 3.24 14.30
N THR A 256 -9.11 3.80 14.24
CA THR A 256 -8.09 3.39 13.26
C THR A 256 -7.71 1.93 13.49
N ARG A 257 -7.42 1.53 14.74
CA ARG A 257 -7.15 0.13 15.08
C ARG A 257 -8.30 -0.79 14.66
N ALA A 258 -9.54 -0.40 14.98
CA ALA A 258 -10.74 -1.18 14.60
C ALA A 258 -10.83 -1.37 13.08
N LYS A 259 -10.52 -0.36 12.26
CA LYS A 259 -10.50 -0.45 10.80
C LYS A 259 -9.45 -1.42 10.27
N TYR A 260 -8.26 -1.45 10.86
CA TYR A 260 -7.22 -2.43 10.48
C TYR A 260 -7.64 -3.87 10.83
N ILE A 261 -8.25 -4.07 12.00
CA ILE A 261 -8.81 -5.36 12.40
C ILE A 261 -9.94 -5.78 11.45
N GLU A 262 -10.87 -4.89 11.15
CA GLU A 262 -11.98 -5.15 10.22
C GLU A 262 -11.47 -5.57 8.83
N ALA A 263 -10.44 -4.88 8.30
CA ALA A 263 -9.81 -5.26 7.04
C ALA A 263 -9.22 -6.68 7.11
N TYR A 264 -8.50 -7.00 8.19
CA TYR A 264 -7.93 -8.31 8.40
C TYR A 264 -9.03 -9.40 8.45
N GLU A 265 -10.05 -9.21 9.26
CA GLU A 265 -11.11 -10.18 9.46
C GLU A 265 -11.94 -10.43 8.19
N ARG A 266 -12.31 -9.35 7.49
CA ARG A 266 -13.03 -9.46 6.21
C ARG A 266 -12.22 -10.20 5.15
N LEU A 267 -10.97 -9.78 4.93
CA LEU A 267 -10.12 -10.37 3.89
C LEU A 267 -9.74 -11.81 4.20
N THR A 268 -9.36 -12.11 5.43
CA THR A 268 -8.86 -13.45 5.80
C THR A 268 -9.97 -14.42 6.20
N GLY A 269 -11.09 -13.93 6.70
CA GLY A 269 -12.15 -14.71 7.34
C GLY A 269 -11.74 -15.28 8.71
N ARG A 270 -10.68 -14.72 9.33
CA ARG A 270 -10.14 -15.11 10.65
C ARG A 270 -10.41 -13.98 11.63
N THR A 271 -10.76 -14.30 12.87
CA THR A 271 -10.89 -13.31 13.95
C THR A 271 -9.50 -12.88 14.43
N TRP A 272 -9.32 -11.58 14.65
CA TRP A 272 -8.14 -11.04 15.28
C TRP A 272 -8.18 -11.31 16.78
N ALA A 273 -7.15 -11.97 17.35
CA ALA A 273 -7.08 -12.37 18.75
C ALA A 273 -6.15 -11.49 19.57
#